data_4f9f0adad5f8f7b164bc5702ce5dc238
#
_entry.id   4f9f0adad5f8f7b164bc5702ce5dc238
#
_cell.length_a   1.000
_cell.length_b   1.000
_cell.length_c   1.000
_cell.angle_alpha   90.00
_cell.angle_beta   90.00
_cell.angle_gamma   90.00
#
_symmetry.space_group_name_H-M   'P 1'
#
loop_
_entity.id
_entity.type
_entity.pdbx_description
1 polymer ?
#
loop_
_entity_poly.entity_id
_entity_poly.type
_entity_poly.pdbx_seq_one_letter_code
_entity_poly.pdbx_strand_id
1 'polypeptide(L)'
;MRFNYEQAVDYINEVPRFTKKNTPGDTEAFFDFLGRPGENARLIHVAGTNGKGSVCAYIASVLKRAGISAGLFSSPHLVDIRERFRLDGEMISKEEFVSCMNLLMERLEEFRSQTEKKEYHPTFFELLFFVGMLWFSRRGAEAIVLETGMGGRLDATNVIKKPLVCVITRIGLDHMEYLGNTKE
;
A
#
# COMPACT_ATOMS: atom_id res chain seq x y z
N MET A 1 16.83 -6.56 -13.15
CA MET A 1 16.51 -5.36 -13.96
C MET A 1 16.58 -4.14 -13.04
N ARG A 2 17.16 -3.01 -13.47
CA ARG A 2 17.15 -1.77 -12.68
C ARG A 2 16.37 -0.71 -13.44
N PHE A 3 15.32 -0.20 -12.81
CA PHE A 3 14.47 0.85 -13.36
C PHE A 3 15.07 2.23 -13.10
N ASN A 4 14.84 3.15 -14.03
CA ASN A 4 14.75 4.58 -13.74
C ASN A 4 13.31 4.93 -13.34
N TYR A 5 13.01 6.22 -13.06
CA TYR A 5 11.69 6.61 -12.55
C TYR A 5 10.57 6.37 -13.58
N GLU A 6 10.77 6.80 -14.80
CA GLU A 6 9.80 6.66 -15.89
C GLU A 6 9.50 5.18 -16.16
N GLN A 7 10.53 4.34 -16.25
CA GLN A 7 10.39 2.89 -16.42
C GLN A 7 9.65 2.22 -15.25
N ALA A 8 9.89 2.66 -14.01
CA ALA A 8 9.19 2.12 -12.85
C ALA A 8 7.69 2.47 -12.86
N VAL A 9 7.37 3.71 -13.24
CA VAL A 9 5.98 4.17 -13.38
C VAL A 9 5.27 3.44 -14.52
N ASP A 10 5.92 3.32 -15.67
CA ASP A 10 5.37 2.62 -16.85
C ASP A 10 5.11 1.15 -16.51
N TYR A 11 6.08 0.46 -15.90
CA TYR A 11 5.92 -0.92 -15.46
C TYR A 11 4.71 -1.10 -14.53
N ILE A 12 4.55 -0.24 -13.53
CA ILE A 12 3.40 -0.31 -12.61
C ILE A 12 2.08 -0.09 -13.35
N ASN A 13 2.05 0.86 -14.31
CA ASN A 13 0.84 1.16 -15.07
C ASN A 13 0.47 0.06 -16.08
N GLU A 14 1.43 -0.69 -16.57
CA GLU A 14 1.22 -1.86 -17.44
C GLU A 14 0.62 -3.05 -16.68
N VAL A 15 0.82 -3.13 -15.34
CA VAL A 15 0.18 -4.16 -14.54
C VAL A 15 -1.33 -3.89 -14.50
N PRO A 16 -2.15 -4.83 -14.99
CA PRO A 16 -3.58 -4.61 -15.03
C PRO A 16 -4.17 -4.31 -13.65
N ARG A 17 -4.96 -3.25 -13.55
CA ARG A 17 -5.56 -2.80 -12.28
C ARG A 17 -6.62 -3.77 -11.75
N PHE A 18 -7.26 -4.52 -12.67
CA PHE A 18 -8.41 -5.38 -12.42
C PHE A 18 -8.21 -6.78 -13.03
N THR A 19 -7.11 -7.41 -12.71
CA THR A 19 -6.87 -8.83 -13.03
C THR A 19 -7.39 -9.74 -11.92
N LYS A 20 -7.28 -11.06 -12.17
CA LYS A 20 -7.48 -12.07 -11.13
C LYS A 20 -6.61 -11.67 -9.92
N LYS A 21 -7.27 -11.29 -8.83
CA LYS A 21 -6.59 -10.93 -7.59
C LYS A 21 -5.77 -12.12 -7.09
N ASN A 22 -4.59 -11.85 -6.58
CA ASN A 22 -3.89 -12.79 -5.74
C ASN A 22 -4.77 -13.15 -4.54
N THR A 23 -4.62 -14.33 -4.01
CA THR A 23 -5.30 -14.64 -2.74
C THR A 23 -4.66 -13.82 -1.61
N PRO A 24 -5.42 -13.50 -0.54
CA PRO A 24 -4.83 -12.85 0.63
C PRO A 24 -3.60 -13.59 1.19
N GLY A 25 -3.60 -14.93 1.09
CA GLY A 25 -2.46 -15.75 1.49
C GLY A 25 -1.24 -15.59 0.58
N ASP A 26 -1.41 -15.27 -0.71
CA ASP A 26 -0.29 -15.01 -1.61
C ASP A 26 0.35 -13.66 -1.28
N THR A 27 -0.48 -12.63 -1.10
CA THR A 27 -0.06 -11.29 -0.71
C THR A 27 0.66 -11.32 0.64
N GLU A 28 0.11 -12.05 1.61
CA GLU A 28 0.71 -12.24 2.93
C GLU A 28 2.05 -12.95 2.86
N ALA A 29 2.15 -14.05 2.13
CA ALA A 29 3.39 -14.81 1.99
C ALA A 29 4.52 -13.96 1.41
N PHE A 30 4.21 -13.10 0.43
CA PHE A 30 5.22 -12.20 -0.10
C PHE A 30 5.55 -11.06 0.87
N PHE A 31 4.58 -10.52 1.60
CA PHE A 31 4.83 -9.52 2.64
C PHE A 31 5.70 -10.08 3.77
N ASP A 32 5.47 -11.34 4.18
CA ASP A 32 6.33 -12.06 5.13
C ASP A 32 7.76 -12.20 4.59
N PHE A 33 7.91 -12.56 3.31
CA PHE A 33 9.21 -12.69 2.66
C PHE A 33 9.97 -11.36 2.58
N LEU A 34 9.26 -10.24 2.45
CA LEU A 34 9.83 -8.89 2.55
C LEU A 34 10.28 -8.53 3.98
N GLY A 35 9.99 -9.36 4.98
CA GLY A 35 10.28 -9.10 6.40
C GLY A 35 9.27 -8.16 7.05
N ARG A 36 8.04 -8.08 6.52
CA ARG A 36 6.93 -7.24 7.01
C ARG A 36 7.35 -5.79 7.26
N PRO A 37 7.87 -5.08 6.25
CA PRO A 37 8.36 -3.73 6.42
C PRO A 37 7.27 -2.81 7.00
N GLY A 38 7.66 -1.95 7.94
CA GLY A 38 6.76 -0.96 8.56
C GLY A 38 5.77 -1.53 9.60
N GLU A 39 5.73 -2.85 9.85
CA GLU A 39 4.79 -3.44 10.82
C GLU A 39 5.12 -3.07 12.28
N ASN A 40 6.34 -2.63 12.56
CA ASN A 40 6.74 -2.12 13.88
C ASN A 40 6.21 -0.71 14.17
N ALA A 41 5.73 0.02 13.17
CA ALA A 41 5.09 1.31 13.36
C ALA A 41 3.67 1.16 13.95
N ARG A 42 3.12 2.26 14.46
CA ARG A 42 1.71 2.33 14.89
C ARG A 42 0.82 2.40 13.66
N LEU A 43 0.25 1.29 13.26
CA LEU A 43 -0.54 1.19 12.04
C LEU A 43 -2.00 1.61 12.29
N ILE A 44 -2.49 2.56 11.52
CA ILE A 44 -3.88 3.04 11.52
C ILE A 44 -4.48 2.67 10.16
N HIS A 45 -5.46 1.79 10.16
CA HIS A 45 -6.04 1.23 8.94
C HIS A 45 -7.43 1.81 8.70
N VAL A 46 -7.62 2.47 7.55
CA VAL A 46 -8.86 3.21 7.24
C VAL A 46 -9.56 2.60 6.05
N ALA A 47 -10.77 2.11 6.26
CA ALA A 47 -11.65 1.53 5.26
C ALA A 47 -12.95 2.31 5.10
N GLY A 48 -13.74 1.99 4.08
CA GLY A 48 -15.06 2.59 3.79
C GLY A 48 -15.22 2.96 2.33
N THR A 49 -16.38 3.47 1.96
CA THR A 49 -16.66 3.91 0.58
C THR A 49 -16.21 5.35 0.37
N ASN A 50 -16.72 6.27 1.16
CA ASN A 50 -16.44 7.70 1.02
C ASN A 50 -15.75 8.27 2.25
N GLY A 51 -14.83 9.24 2.02
CA GLY A 51 -14.16 9.97 3.08
C GLY A 51 -12.89 9.31 3.65
N LYS A 52 -12.46 8.15 3.14
CA LYS A 52 -11.22 7.48 3.56
C LYS A 52 -10.02 8.42 3.50
N GLY A 53 -9.72 8.95 2.30
CA GLY A 53 -8.57 9.84 2.08
C GLY A 53 -8.61 11.08 2.96
N SER A 54 -9.78 11.70 3.16
CA SER A 54 -9.93 12.87 4.05
C SER A 54 -9.60 12.49 5.50
N VAL A 55 -10.13 11.38 5.99
CA VAL A 55 -9.86 10.89 7.35
C VAL A 55 -8.36 10.56 7.50
N CYS A 56 -7.77 9.88 6.54
CA CYS A 56 -6.34 9.59 6.52
C CYS A 56 -5.50 10.87 6.60
N ALA A 57 -5.83 11.88 5.79
CA ALA A 57 -5.13 13.16 5.77
C ALA A 57 -5.24 13.91 7.11
N TYR A 58 -6.44 13.91 7.73
CA TYR A 58 -6.62 14.49 9.05
C TYR A 58 -5.79 13.78 10.12
N ILE A 59 -5.83 12.44 10.16
CA ILE A 59 -5.04 11.66 11.12
C ILE A 59 -3.54 11.94 10.95
N ALA A 60 -3.02 11.87 9.72
CA ALA A 60 -1.62 12.14 9.43
C ALA A 60 -1.21 13.58 9.85
N SER A 61 -2.08 14.56 9.60
CA SER A 61 -1.84 15.96 10.02
C SER A 61 -1.79 16.12 11.54
N VAL A 62 -2.69 15.44 12.26
CA VAL A 62 -2.70 15.46 13.75
C VAL A 62 -1.43 14.81 14.30
N LEU A 63 -1.03 13.65 13.79
CA LEU A 63 0.19 12.97 14.21
C LEU A 63 1.43 13.84 13.99
N LYS A 64 1.56 14.44 12.80
CA LYS A 64 2.64 15.38 12.50
C LYS A 64 2.69 16.55 13.49
N ARG A 65 1.52 17.14 13.80
CA ARG A 65 1.45 18.24 14.78
C ARG A 65 1.78 17.80 16.21
N ALA A 66 1.55 16.55 16.54
CA ALA A 66 1.96 15.92 17.80
C ALA A 66 3.45 15.56 17.85
N GLY A 67 4.23 15.84 16.81
CA GLY A 67 5.64 15.49 16.72
C GLY A 67 5.91 14.03 16.44
N ILE A 68 4.92 13.28 15.95
CA ILE A 68 5.03 11.85 15.60
C ILE A 68 5.26 11.77 14.09
N SER A 69 6.39 11.18 13.67
CA SER A 69 6.66 10.98 12.24
C SER A 69 5.64 10.01 11.64
N ALA A 70 4.86 10.51 10.69
CA ALA A 70 3.70 9.80 10.16
C ALA A 70 3.77 9.59 8.65
N GLY A 71 3.83 8.31 8.25
CA GLY A 71 3.60 7.86 6.89
C GLY A 71 2.11 7.90 6.53
N LEU A 72 1.79 8.30 5.32
CA LEU A 72 0.45 8.25 4.75
C LEU A 72 0.50 7.52 3.41
N PHE A 73 -0.21 6.40 3.32
CA PHE A 73 -0.50 5.71 2.07
C PHE A 73 -1.95 5.98 1.68
N SER A 74 -2.17 6.59 0.52
CA SER A 74 -3.51 7.00 0.06
C SER A 74 -3.78 6.64 -1.40
N SER A 75 -5.05 6.63 -1.79
CA SER A 75 -5.48 6.31 -3.15
C SER A 75 -6.82 6.99 -3.53
N PRO A 76 -7.00 7.31 -4.82
CA PRO A 76 -6.03 7.31 -5.91
C PRO A 76 -5.08 8.53 -5.87
N HIS A 77 -4.08 8.58 -6.77
CA HIS A 77 -3.37 9.81 -7.11
C HIS A 77 -4.11 10.56 -8.22
N LEU A 78 -3.87 11.86 -8.33
CA LEU A 78 -4.49 12.71 -9.36
C LEU A 78 -3.56 12.93 -10.56
N VAL A 79 -2.31 13.25 -10.31
CA VAL A 79 -1.31 13.59 -11.35
C VAL A 79 -0.07 12.69 -11.26
N ASP A 80 0.49 12.57 -10.08
CA ASP A 80 1.77 11.86 -9.86
C ASP A 80 1.56 10.67 -8.92
N ILE A 81 2.03 9.51 -9.32
CA ILE A 81 1.93 8.26 -8.54
C ILE A 81 2.49 8.41 -7.12
N ARG A 82 3.47 9.32 -6.93
CA ARG A 82 4.11 9.62 -5.64
C ARG A 82 3.18 10.31 -4.64
N GLU A 83 2.08 10.89 -5.09
CA GLU A 83 1.05 11.47 -4.20
C GLU A 83 0.52 10.46 -3.18
N ARG A 84 0.60 9.16 -3.52
CA ARG A 84 0.15 8.05 -2.66
C ARG A 84 1.05 7.81 -1.45
N PHE A 85 2.26 8.37 -1.46
CA PHE A 85 3.30 8.11 -0.47
C PHE A 85 3.78 9.43 0.13
N ARG A 86 3.35 9.71 1.34
CA ARG A 86 3.77 10.91 2.07
C ARG A 86 4.34 10.53 3.42
N LEU A 87 5.40 11.21 3.82
CA LEU A 87 5.95 11.16 5.17
C LEU A 87 6.00 12.59 5.70
N ASP A 88 5.32 12.82 6.80
CA ASP A 88 5.19 14.16 7.40
C ASP A 88 4.70 15.25 6.41
N GLY A 89 3.84 14.82 5.46
CA GLY A 89 3.26 15.65 4.43
C GLY A 89 4.09 15.76 3.14
N GLU A 90 5.37 15.36 3.16
CA GLU A 90 6.25 15.40 2.00
C GLU A 90 6.11 14.12 1.17
N MET A 91 6.01 14.27 -0.15
CA MET A 91 5.96 13.13 -1.07
C MET A 91 7.32 12.42 -1.13
N ILE A 92 7.29 11.12 -1.35
CA ILE A 92 8.49 10.32 -1.70
C ILE A 92 9.23 10.97 -2.87
N SER A 93 10.57 11.05 -2.81
CA SER A 93 11.36 11.50 -3.95
C SER A 93 11.36 10.46 -5.08
N LYS A 94 11.69 10.89 -6.32
CA LYS A 94 11.81 9.97 -7.46
C LYS A 94 12.88 8.90 -7.19
N GLU A 95 13.99 9.31 -6.59
CA GLU A 95 15.13 8.46 -6.28
C GLU A 95 14.78 7.39 -5.25
N GLU A 96 14.05 7.77 -4.18
CA GLU A 96 13.61 6.84 -3.14
C GLU A 96 12.56 5.87 -3.68
N PHE A 97 11.61 6.37 -4.50
CA PHE A 97 10.62 5.53 -5.16
C PHE A 97 11.28 4.45 -6.02
N VAL A 98 12.22 4.84 -6.88
CA VAL A 98 13.00 3.93 -7.74
C VAL A 98 13.81 2.95 -6.89
N SER A 99 14.43 3.41 -5.81
CA SER A 99 15.19 2.54 -4.91
C SER A 99 14.32 1.47 -4.26
N CYS A 100 13.12 1.84 -3.79
CA CYS A 100 12.17 0.89 -3.23
C CYS A 100 11.61 -0.06 -4.29
N MET A 101 11.31 0.44 -5.47
CA MET A 101 10.82 -0.39 -6.58
C MET A 101 11.86 -1.42 -7.02
N ASN A 102 13.12 -1.02 -7.19
CA ASN A 102 14.19 -1.93 -7.57
C ASN A 102 14.43 -3.01 -6.52
N LEU A 103 14.41 -2.65 -5.23
CA LEU A 103 14.48 -3.64 -4.15
C LEU A 103 13.29 -4.60 -4.18
N LEU A 104 12.08 -4.08 -4.38
CA LEU A 104 10.87 -4.91 -4.44
C LEU A 104 10.97 -5.95 -5.55
N MET A 105 11.45 -5.54 -6.73
CA MET A 105 11.60 -6.46 -7.88
C MET A 105 12.69 -7.50 -7.64
N GLU A 106 13.82 -7.13 -7.02
CA GLU A 106 14.86 -8.07 -6.61
C GLU A 106 14.29 -9.12 -5.65
N ARG A 107 13.56 -8.68 -4.64
CA ARG A 107 12.90 -9.59 -3.68
C ARG A 107 11.82 -10.46 -4.31
N LEU A 108 11.12 -9.95 -5.33
CA LEU A 108 10.13 -10.74 -6.05
C LEU A 108 10.79 -11.91 -6.82
N GLU A 109 11.91 -11.65 -7.49
CA GLU A 109 12.67 -12.70 -8.18
C GLU A 109 13.21 -13.76 -7.19
N GLU A 110 13.74 -13.31 -6.05
CA GLU A 110 14.19 -14.21 -4.98
C GLU A 110 13.02 -15.06 -4.44
N PHE A 111 11.87 -14.44 -4.16
CA PHE A 111 10.67 -15.13 -3.67
C PHE A 111 10.23 -16.23 -4.63
N ARG A 112 10.13 -15.91 -5.92
CA ARG A 112 9.77 -16.87 -6.97
C ARG A 112 10.77 -18.03 -7.08
N SER A 113 12.05 -17.74 -6.94
CA SER A 113 13.11 -18.77 -7.03
C SER A 113 13.15 -19.70 -5.83
N GLN A 114 12.79 -19.21 -4.65
CA GLN A 114 12.90 -19.93 -3.37
C GLN A 114 11.60 -20.58 -2.89
N THR A 115 10.47 -20.31 -3.56
CA THR A 115 9.15 -20.83 -3.16
C THR A 115 8.43 -21.55 -4.31
N GLU A 116 7.34 -22.25 -3.96
CA GLU A 116 6.44 -22.86 -4.96
C GLU A 116 5.58 -21.83 -5.73
N LYS A 117 5.67 -20.54 -5.36
CA LYS A 117 4.87 -19.46 -5.96
C LYS A 117 5.57 -18.80 -7.16
N LYS A 118 6.05 -19.62 -8.09
CA LYS A 118 6.84 -19.19 -9.25
C LYS A 118 6.12 -18.18 -10.15
N GLU A 119 4.80 -18.30 -10.25
CA GLU A 119 3.96 -17.43 -11.08
C GLU A 119 3.38 -16.22 -10.33
N TYR A 120 3.69 -16.07 -9.03
CA TYR A 120 3.19 -14.92 -8.27
C TYR A 120 3.73 -13.62 -8.84
N HIS A 121 2.83 -12.67 -9.07
CA HIS A 121 3.16 -11.30 -9.41
C HIS A 121 2.24 -10.37 -8.63
N PRO A 122 2.78 -9.37 -7.93
CA PRO A 122 1.95 -8.38 -7.26
C PRO A 122 1.06 -7.66 -8.27
N THR A 123 -0.19 -7.43 -7.90
CA THR A 123 -1.11 -6.56 -8.65
C THR A 123 -0.66 -5.11 -8.59
N PHE A 124 -1.26 -4.25 -9.42
CA PHE A 124 -1.01 -2.80 -9.39
C PHE A 124 -1.04 -2.21 -7.97
N PHE A 125 -2.07 -2.54 -7.20
CA PHE A 125 -2.23 -1.98 -5.87
C PHE A 125 -1.26 -2.60 -4.84
N GLU A 126 -0.99 -3.90 -4.97
CA GLU A 126 0.02 -4.58 -4.13
C GLU A 126 1.42 -4.00 -4.34
N LEU A 127 1.83 -3.74 -5.60
CA LEU A 127 3.11 -3.09 -5.89
C LEU A 127 3.24 -1.76 -5.14
N LEU A 128 2.21 -0.92 -5.24
CA LEU A 128 2.20 0.38 -4.56
C LEU A 128 2.22 0.23 -3.04
N PHE A 129 1.43 -0.69 -2.50
CA PHE A 129 1.41 -0.97 -1.06
C PHE A 129 2.79 -1.40 -0.56
N PHE A 130 3.44 -2.36 -1.23
CA PHE A 130 4.76 -2.83 -0.82
C PHE A 130 5.85 -1.75 -0.95
N VAL A 131 5.83 -0.96 -2.02
CA VAL A 131 6.73 0.20 -2.17
C VAL A 131 6.56 1.18 -1.01
N GLY A 132 5.31 1.50 -0.65
CA GLY A 132 5.00 2.38 0.46
C GLY A 132 5.52 1.84 1.80
N MET A 133 5.25 0.57 2.09
CA MET A 133 5.69 -0.05 3.35
C MET A 133 7.22 -0.14 3.45
N LEU A 134 7.91 -0.47 2.35
CA LEU A 134 9.37 -0.44 2.30
C LEU A 134 9.92 0.96 2.56
N TRP A 135 9.33 1.98 1.94
CA TRP A 135 9.78 3.36 2.12
C TRP A 135 9.55 3.86 3.56
N PHE A 136 8.35 3.69 4.10
CA PHE A 136 8.04 4.09 5.47
C PHE A 136 8.95 3.40 6.49
N SER A 137 9.21 2.11 6.30
CA SER A 137 10.13 1.35 7.14
C SER A 137 11.55 1.92 7.09
N ARG A 138 12.07 2.19 5.89
CA ARG A 138 13.42 2.77 5.70
C ARG A 138 13.57 4.17 6.28
N ARG A 139 12.50 4.95 6.25
CA ARG A 139 12.45 6.31 6.79
C ARG A 139 12.18 6.34 8.30
N GLY A 140 11.94 5.17 8.92
CA GLY A 140 11.68 5.09 10.36
C GLY A 140 10.37 5.75 10.78
N ALA A 141 9.32 5.66 9.97
CA ALA A 141 8.01 6.19 10.32
C ALA A 141 7.53 5.59 11.65
N GLU A 142 7.15 6.43 12.63
CA GLU A 142 6.66 6.00 13.94
C GLU A 142 5.20 5.56 13.88
N ALA A 143 4.43 6.16 12.97
CA ALA A 143 3.06 5.78 12.66
C ALA A 143 2.86 5.70 11.15
N ILE A 144 1.96 4.83 10.68
CA ILE A 144 1.59 4.73 9.27
C ILE A 144 0.08 4.69 9.19
N VAL A 145 -0.49 5.63 8.43
CA VAL A 145 -1.91 5.69 8.11
C VAL A 145 -2.11 5.04 6.74
N LEU A 146 -2.88 3.95 6.70
CA LEU A 146 -3.12 3.16 5.50
C LEU A 146 -4.56 3.31 5.05
N GLU A 147 -4.77 3.88 3.88
CA GLU A 147 -6.05 3.87 3.18
C GLU A 147 -6.22 2.56 2.41
N THR A 148 -7.35 1.84 2.59
CA THR A 148 -7.69 0.70 1.74
C THR A 148 -7.96 1.15 0.32
N GLY A 149 -7.55 0.35 -0.65
CA GLY A 149 -7.85 0.62 -2.06
C GLY A 149 -9.32 0.37 -2.37
N MET A 150 -9.83 -0.82 -2.02
CA MET A 150 -11.19 -1.24 -2.33
C MET A 150 -11.70 -2.26 -1.32
N GLY A 151 -12.84 -1.95 -0.69
CA GLY A 151 -13.44 -2.83 0.32
C GLY A 151 -12.61 -2.86 1.60
N GLY A 152 -12.21 -4.04 2.02
CA GLY A 152 -11.40 -4.25 3.24
C GLY A 152 -10.82 -5.65 3.28
N ARG A 153 -11.67 -6.68 3.47
CA ARG A 153 -11.23 -8.07 3.71
C ARG A 153 -10.27 -8.63 2.65
N LEU A 154 -10.43 -8.27 1.39
CA LEU A 154 -9.62 -8.73 0.26
C LEU A 154 -8.65 -7.65 -0.24
N ASP A 155 -8.53 -6.55 0.46
CA ASP A 155 -7.59 -5.48 0.11
C ASP A 155 -6.16 -5.87 0.47
N ALA A 156 -5.19 -5.44 -0.34
CA ALA A 156 -3.78 -5.74 -0.09
C ALA A 156 -3.29 -5.25 1.28
N THR A 157 -3.85 -4.13 1.76
CA THR A 157 -3.49 -3.56 3.07
C THR A 157 -3.97 -4.42 4.24
N ASN A 158 -4.89 -5.38 4.00
CA ASN A 158 -5.43 -6.25 5.05
C ASN A 158 -4.46 -7.38 5.49
N VAL A 159 -3.26 -7.46 4.91
CA VAL A 159 -2.17 -8.32 5.42
C VAL A 159 -1.61 -7.82 6.75
N ILE A 160 -1.94 -6.58 7.15
CA ILE A 160 -1.60 -6.03 8.46
C ILE A 160 -2.46 -6.70 9.53
N LYS A 161 -1.81 -7.50 10.39
CA LYS A 161 -2.54 -8.33 11.38
C LYS A 161 -2.92 -7.61 12.65
N LYS A 162 -2.14 -6.60 13.05
CA LYS A 162 -2.32 -5.92 14.34
C LYS A 162 -2.27 -4.41 14.18
N PRO A 163 -3.22 -3.81 13.45
CA PRO A 163 -3.31 -2.36 13.42
C PRO A 163 -3.64 -1.84 14.84
N LEU A 164 -3.07 -0.70 15.19
CA LEU A 164 -3.37 -0.02 16.46
C LEU A 164 -4.83 0.43 16.50
N VAL A 165 -5.33 0.90 15.35
CA VAL A 165 -6.72 1.37 15.18
C VAL A 165 -7.21 0.99 13.78
N CYS A 166 -8.44 0.50 13.71
CA CYS A 166 -9.20 0.40 12.46
C CYS A 166 -10.30 1.45 12.46
N VAL A 167 -10.38 2.21 11.38
CA VAL A 167 -11.40 3.24 11.16
C VAL A 167 -12.25 2.80 9.98
N ILE A 168 -13.57 2.76 10.18
CA ILE A 168 -14.52 2.54 9.09
C ILE A 168 -15.28 3.84 8.87
N THR A 169 -15.12 4.43 7.71
CA THR A 169 -15.85 5.63 7.30
C THR A 169 -17.24 5.23 6.77
N ARG A 170 -17.93 6.14 6.09
CA ARG A 170 -19.25 5.83 5.54
C ARG A 170 -19.19 4.68 4.55
N ILE A 171 -20.03 3.65 4.75
CA ILE A 171 -20.25 2.54 3.84
C ILE A 171 -21.42 2.88 2.90
N GLY A 172 -21.19 2.75 1.61
CA GLY A 172 -22.16 2.90 0.53
C GLY A 172 -22.02 1.79 -0.50
N LEU A 173 -22.86 1.79 -1.50
CA LEU A 173 -22.69 0.92 -2.68
C LEU A 173 -21.62 1.55 -3.59
N ASP A 174 -20.56 0.82 -3.84
CA ASP A 174 -19.48 1.20 -4.74
C ASP A 174 -18.79 -0.08 -5.23
N HIS A 175 -18.16 -0.02 -6.40
CA HIS A 175 -17.48 -1.18 -6.98
C HIS A 175 -18.32 -2.47 -6.96
N MET A 176 -19.62 -2.37 -7.29
CA MET A 176 -20.59 -3.47 -7.14
C MET A 176 -20.20 -4.73 -7.92
N GLU A 177 -19.45 -4.59 -9.01
CA GLU A 177 -18.90 -5.72 -9.77
C GLU A 177 -17.93 -6.59 -8.95
N TYR A 178 -17.31 -6.02 -7.92
CA TYR A 178 -16.30 -6.69 -7.08
C TYR A 178 -16.75 -6.93 -5.64
N LEU A 179 -17.56 -6.04 -5.09
CA LEU A 179 -17.97 -6.06 -3.68
C LEU A 179 -19.41 -6.56 -3.50
N GLY A 180 -20.15 -6.73 -4.59
CA GLY A 180 -21.55 -7.15 -4.53
C GLY A 180 -22.53 -5.99 -4.45
N ASN A 181 -23.84 -6.34 -4.45
CA ASN A 181 -24.96 -5.39 -4.56
C ASN A 181 -25.61 -5.08 -3.20
N THR A 182 -25.05 -5.53 -2.09
CA THR A 182 -25.57 -5.27 -0.74
C THR A 182 -24.49 -4.59 0.10
N LYS A 183 -24.92 -3.97 1.21
CA LYS A 183 -24.01 -3.35 2.19
C LYS A 183 -23.57 -4.31 3.30
N GLU A 184 -24.08 -5.53 3.25
CA GLU A 184 -23.84 -6.61 4.22
C GLU A 184 -22.61 -7.43 3.86
#